data_5a21da54c32da8d977a303cba7a8a905
#
_entry.id   5a21da54c32da8d977a303cba7a8a905
#
_cell.length_a   1.000
_cell.length_b   1.000
_cell.length_c   1.000
_cell.angle_alpha   90.00
_cell.angle_beta   90.00
_cell.angle_gamma   90.00
#
_symmetry.space_group_name_H-M   'P 1'
#
loop_
_entity.id
_entity.type
_entity.pdbx_description
1 polymer ?
#
loop_
_entity_poly.entity_id
_entity_poly.type
_entity_poly.pdbx_seq_one_letter_code
_entity_poly.pdbx_strand_id
1 'polypeptide(L)'
;MMNESGIAPATGGYSQSNSLVTKFAFILVVLLVFIVLLQMGMGVLAWFLGPNGSPKLFTGMIPGTEMVAFDQDPNASAASTVLRSDNQRGGIEFTWSIWMYVNNDRDHDKYRHVFSKGNPEQYAKKYASNTDSPEKTGVMYPNNAPGLYLSPHKNSLLLIMNSFETIDEEIEIDNIPLNKWFNVVIRVKNKSLDVFMNGIITKSRQLATPPKQNYDKVFLHLNNGFSGYSSNLWYWNHAVGTSTVTNIIDAGPDTTLTGGATADTSSDYLSSKWYFAGQGDMFNPTGFSG
;
A
#
# COMPACT_ATOMS: atom_id res chain seq x y z
N MET A 1 -38.81 -44.29 68.97
CA MET A 1 -39.01 -44.80 67.64
C MET A 1 -39.09 -43.58 66.70
N MET A 2 -37.98 -43.19 66.17
CA MET A 2 -37.92 -42.16 65.14
C MET A 2 -37.22 -42.74 63.91
N ASN A 3 -37.94 -42.67 62.82
CA ASN A 3 -37.52 -43.25 61.52
C ASN A 3 -36.74 -42.21 60.79
N GLU A 4 -35.44 -42.39 60.63
CA GLU A 4 -34.60 -41.56 59.79
C GLU A 4 -34.74 -42.03 58.35
N SER A 5 -35.42 -41.24 57.54
CA SER A 5 -35.48 -41.38 56.10
C SER A 5 -34.22 -40.77 55.52
N GLY A 6 -33.22 -41.59 55.19
CA GLY A 6 -32.03 -41.15 54.47
C GLY A 6 -32.37 -40.73 53.05
N ILE A 7 -32.13 -39.44 52.74
CA ILE A 7 -32.14 -38.91 51.36
C ILE A 7 -30.83 -39.30 50.73
N ALA A 8 -30.90 -40.19 49.77
CA ALA A 8 -29.74 -40.52 48.92
C ALA A 8 -29.44 -39.33 47.93
N PRO A 9 -28.18 -38.93 47.75
CA PRO A 9 -27.85 -37.89 46.75
C PRO A 9 -28.03 -38.45 45.33
N ALA A 10 -28.82 -37.79 44.55
CA ALA A 10 -28.99 -38.07 43.13
C ALA A 10 -27.72 -37.70 42.39
N THR A 11 -26.76 -38.64 42.32
CA THR A 11 -25.67 -38.56 41.37
C THR A 11 -26.21 -38.97 40.00
N GLY A 12 -26.70 -37.96 39.25
CA GLY A 12 -27.07 -38.12 37.87
C GLY A 12 -25.85 -38.39 37.00
N GLY A 13 -25.55 -39.67 36.83
CA GLY A 13 -24.51 -40.15 35.94
C GLY A 13 -24.94 -39.98 34.49
N TYR A 14 -24.43 -38.95 33.83
CA TYR A 14 -24.50 -38.77 32.36
C TYR A 14 -23.68 -39.79 31.57
N SER A 15 -23.12 -40.83 32.16
CA SER A 15 -22.12 -41.63 31.53
C SER A 15 -22.50 -43.05 31.11
N GLN A 16 -23.78 -43.43 31.12
CA GLN A 16 -24.19 -44.78 30.70
C GLN A 16 -25.41 -44.82 29.77
N SER A 17 -25.43 -44.10 28.69
CA SER A 17 -26.28 -44.51 27.56
C SER A 17 -25.44 -45.37 26.61
N ASN A 18 -25.50 -46.68 26.79
CA ASN A 18 -24.84 -47.67 25.92
C ASN A 18 -25.50 -47.80 24.54
N SER A 19 -26.36 -46.87 24.12
CA SER A 19 -26.98 -46.90 22.83
C SER A 19 -25.97 -46.45 21.78
N LEU A 20 -25.83 -47.25 20.73
CA LEU A 20 -24.96 -46.97 19.56
C LEU A 20 -25.27 -45.58 18.95
N VAL A 21 -26.55 -45.19 19.01
CA VAL A 21 -27.07 -43.90 18.56
C VAL A 21 -26.45 -42.74 19.34
N THR A 22 -26.36 -42.84 20.69
CA THR A 22 -25.80 -41.77 21.54
C THR A 22 -24.32 -41.59 21.30
N LYS A 23 -23.57 -42.69 21.08
CA LYS A 23 -22.14 -42.63 20.74
C LYS A 23 -21.93 -41.96 19.37
N PHE A 24 -22.78 -42.30 18.40
CA PHE A 24 -22.73 -41.69 17.08
C PHE A 24 -23.08 -40.20 17.12
N ALA A 25 -24.13 -39.82 17.85
CA ALA A 25 -24.53 -38.44 18.05
C ALA A 25 -23.40 -37.63 18.73
N PHE A 26 -22.74 -38.20 19.74
CA PHE A 26 -21.63 -37.57 20.41
C PHE A 26 -20.45 -37.33 19.47
N ILE A 27 -20.06 -38.34 18.67
CA ILE A 27 -18.99 -38.18 17.67
C ILE A 27 -19.33 -37.10 16.65
N LEU A 28 -20.60 -37.05 16.20
CA LEU A 28 -21.07 -36.06 15.23
C LEU A 28 -21.00 -34.66 15.81
N VAL A 29 -21.42 -34.46 17.07
CA VAL A 29 -21.30 -33.17 17.77
C VAL A 29 -19.82 -32.75 17.92
N VAL A 30 -18.93 -33.67 18.34
CA VAL A 30 -17.51 -33.38 18.47
C VAL A 30 -16.92 -32.98 17.14
N LEU A 31 -17.26 -33.67 16.05
CA LEU A 31 -16.78 -33.37 14.70
C LEU A 31 -17.30 -31.99 14.23
N LEU A 32 -18.54 -31.66 14.53
CA LEU A 32 -19.14 -30.38 14.18
C LEU A 32 -18.45 -29.23 14.94
N VAL A 33 -18.23 -29.41 16.27
CA VAL A 33 -17.49 -28.44 17.08
C VAL A 33 -16.04 -28.28 16.55
N PHE A 34 -15.39 -29.38 16.20
CA PHE A 34 -14.04 -29.33 15.62
C PHE A 34 -14.00 -28.55 14.31
N ILE A 35 -14.96 -28.77 13.40
CA ILE A 35 -15.04 -28.01 12.13
C ILE A 35 -15.25 -26.52 12.39
N VAL A 36 -16.14 -26.15 13.34
CA VAL A 36 -16.36 -24.74 13.71
C VAL A 36 -15.09 -24.11 14.27
N LEU A 37 -14.40 -24.79 15.20
CA LEU A 37 -13.13 -24.31 15.76
C LEU A 37 -12.04 -24.16 14.69
N LEU A 38 -11.97 -25.11 13.75
CA LEU A 38 -11.03 -25.06 12.64
C LEU A 38 -11.32 -23.87 11.72
N GLN A 39 -12.57 -23.63 11.38
CA GLN A 39 -12.97 -22.45 10.58
C GLN A 39 -12.68 -21.13 11.32
N MET A 40 -12.96 -21.05 12.61
CA MET A 40 -12.61 -19.89 13.42
C MET A 40 -11.09 -19.69 13.45
N GLY A 41 -10.31 -20.75 13.63
CA GLY A 41 -8.85 -20.70 13.61
C GLY A 41 -8.30 -20.22 12.27
N MET A 42 -8.84 -20.72 11.15
CA MET A 42 -8.48 -20.22 9.82
C MET A 42 -8.84 -18.75 9.61
N GLY A 43 -10.01 -18.31 10.14
CA GLY A 43 -10.43 -16.91 10.08
C GLY A 43 -9.48 -15.98 10.85
N VAL A 44 -9.07 -16.39 12.04
CA VAL A 44 -8.09 -15.66 12.86
C VAL A 44 -6.73 -15.61 12.16
N LEU A 45 -6.24 -16.74 11.63
CA LEU A 45 -5.00 -16.79 10.86
C LEU A 45 -5.06 -15.87 9.62
N ALA A 46 -6.15 -15.91 8.86
CA ALA A 46 -6.33 -15.06 7.69
C ALA A 46 -6.34 -13.57 8.06
N TRP A 47 -6.88 -13.23 9.23
CA TRP A 47 -6.86 -11.85 9.74
C TRP A 47 -5.44 -11.40 10.13
N PHE A 48 -4.64 -12.26 10.81
CA PHE A 48 -3.27 -11.96 11.20
C PHE A 48 -2.28 -11.99 10.03
N LEU A 49 -2.46 -12.90 9.07
CA LEU A 49 -1.55 -13.10 7.95
C LEU A 49 -1.98 -12.32 6.71
N GLY A 50 -3.17 -11.71 6.73
CA GLY A 50 -3.69 -10.94 5.61
C GLY A 50 -2.80 -9.75 5.27
N PRO A 51 -2.61 -9.43 3.98
CA PRO A 51 -1.84 -8.27 3.58
C PRO A 51 -2.50 -6.98 4.07
N ASN A 52 -1.67 -6.01 4.49
CA ASN A 52 -2.16 -4.72 4.98
C ASN A 52 -2.80 -3.92 3.84
N GLY A 53 -4.03 -3.44 4.02
CA GLY A 53 -4.74 -2.55 3.08
C GLY A 53 -4.12 -1.16 2.97
N SER A 54 -3.21 -0.79 3.89
CA SER A 54 -2.59 0.53 3.96
C SER A 54 -1.08 0.42 4.19
N PRO A 55 -0.31 -0.19 3.25
CA PRO A 55 1.12 -0.34 3.41
C PRO A 55 1.85 1.00 3.28
N LYS A 56 2.83 1.24 4.15
CA LYS A 56 3.90 2.20 3.90
C LYS A 56 4.93 1.51 3.02
N LEU A 57 5.19 2.06 1.83
CA LEU A 57 6.17 1.48 0.91
C LEU A 57 7.58 1.74 1.41
N PHE A 58 7.82 2.93 1.98
CA PHE A 58 9.03 3.23 2.74
C PHE A 58 8.74 4.27 3.82
N THR A 59 9.56 4.24 4.85
CA THR A 59 9.69 5.25 5.91
C THR A 59 11.09 5.84 5.86
N GLY A 60 11.28 7.00 6.47
CA GLY A 60 12.53 7.73 6.38
C GLY A 60 12.61 8.61 5.13
N MET A 61 13.82 9.03 4.80
CA MET A 61 14.13 9.99 3.74
C MET A 61 15.04 9.36 2.70
N ILE A 62 14.67 9.48 1.43
CA ILE A 62 15.43 9.00 0.27
C ILE A 62 15.81 10.21 -0.60
N PRO A 63 17.07 10.31 -1.08
CA PRO A 63 17.47 11.33 -2.04
C PRO A 63 16.60 11.27 -3.31
N GLY A 64 16.14 12.42 -3.78
CA GLY A 64 15.29 12.50 -4.97
C GLY A 64 15.93 12.03 -6.27
N THR A 65 17.24 11.80 -6.28
CA THR A 65 18.00 11.24 -7.41
C THR A 65 18.20 9.72 -7.34
N GLU A 66 17.86 9.10 -6.21
CA GLU A 66 18.03 7.66 -6.00
C GLU A 66 16.78 6.92 -6.48
N MET A 67 16.93 6.08 -7.50
CA MET A 67 15.83 5.27 -8.03
C MET A 67 15.53 4.09 -7.10
N VAL A 68 14.26 3.95 -6.73
CA VAL A 68 13.77 2.80 -5.94
C VAL A 68 12.57 2.18 -6.65
N ALA A 69 12.51 0.85 -6.65
CA ALA A 69 11.39 0.08 -7.18
C ALA A 69 10.81 -0.84 -6.11
N PHE A 70 9.49 -0.78 -5.91
CA PHE A 70 8.77 -1.64 -4.98
C PHE A 70 8.06 -2.74 -5.76
N ASP A 71 8.51 -3.97 -5.57
CA ASP A 71 7.89 -5.13 -6.19
C ASP A 71 6.51 -5.38 -5.60
N GLN A 72 5.57 -5.76 -6.46
CA GLN A 72 4.18 -6.03 -6.09
C GLN A 72 3.89 -7.54 -6.00
N ASP A 73 4.82 -8.40 -6.45
CA ASP A 73 4.67 -9.84 -6.32
C ASP A 73 4.88 -10.25 -4.85
N PRO A 74 3.85 -10.78 -4.16
CA PRO A 74 3.96 -11.18 -2.76
C PRO A 74 4.99 -12.31 -2.54
N ASN A 75 5.41 -13.02 -3.59
CA ASN A 75 6.43 -14.06 -3.51
C ASN A 75 7.85 -13.51 -3.65
N ALA A 76 8.01 -12.26 -4.06
CA ALA A 76 9.32 -11.65 -4.16
C ALA A 76 9.84 -11.26 -2.77
N SER A 77 11.14 -11.43 -2.57
CA SER A 77 11.82 -10.98 -1.35
C SER A 77 11.69 -9.46 -1.21
N ALA A 78 11.28 -8.98 -0.05
CA ALA A 78 11.07 -7.56 0.24
C ALA A 78 9.96 -6.87 -0.60
N ALA A 79 8.98 -7.63 -1.10
CA ALA A 79 7.84 -7.06 -1.80
C ALA A 79 6.95 -6.22 -0.87
N SER A 80 6.57 -5.04 -1.34
CA SER A 80 5.55 -4.20 -0.70
C SER A 80 4.28 -4.25 -1.54
N THR A 81 3.45 -5.26 -1.29
CA THR A 81 2.22 -5.46 -2.06
C THR A 81 1.21 -4.36 -1.79
N VAL A 82 0.90 -3.60 -2.82
CA VAL A 82 -0.20 -2.62 -2.83
C VAL A 82 -1.48 -3.36 -3.21
N LEU A 83 -2.36 -3.55 -2.25
CA LEU A 83 -3.63 -4.22 -2.49
C LEU A 83 -4.48 -3.46 -3.51
N ARG A 84 -5.32 -4.20 -4.20
CA ARG A 84 -6.36 -3.60 -5.03
C ARG A 84 -7.15 -2.59 -4.20
N SER A 85 -7.53 -1.47 -4.86
CA SER A 85 -8.42 -0.49 -4.25
C SER A 85 -9.72 -1.14 -3.76
N ASP A 86 -10.20 -0.67 -2.63
CA ASP A 86 -11.47 -1.12 -2.06
C ASP A 86 -12.62 -0.51 -2.88
N ASN A 87 -13.42 -1.39 -3.53
CA ASN A 87 -14.55 -0.95 -4.33
C ASN A 87 -15.73 -0.65 -3.40
N GLN A 88 -15.87 0.61 -3.03
CA GLN A 88 -17.05 1.10 -2.34
C GLN A 88 -18.29 1.14 -3.27
N ARG A 89 -19.47 1.41 -2.73
CA ARG A 89 -20.70 1.52 -3.53
C ARG A 89 -20.58 2.46 -4.74
N GLY A 90 -19.73 3.49 -4.63
CA GLY A 90 -19.48 4.48 -5.68
C GLY A 90 -18.42 4.06 -6.71
N GLY A 91 -17.74 2.94 -6.54
CA GLY A 91 -16.67 2.46 -7.41
C GLY A 91 -15.32 2.38 -6.73
N ILE A 92 -14.25 2.56 -7.50
CA ILE A 92 -12.86 2.47 -7.05
C ILE A 92 -12.49 3.61 -6.11
N GLU A 93 -11.85 3.29 -4.98
CA GLU A 93 -11.34 4.27 -4.01
C GLU A 93 -9.93 3.90 -3.58
N PHE A 94 -9.02 4.86 -3.59
CA PHE A 94 -7.66 4.71 -3.06
C PHE A 94 -7.03 6.07 -2.74
N THR A 95 -5.97 6.02 -1.95
CA THR A 95 -5.23 7.23 -1.57
C THR A 95 -3.73 6.95 -1.57
N TRP A 96 -2.96 7.92 -2.04
CA TRP A 96 -1.50 7.97 -1.94
C TRP A 96 -1.09 9.20 -1.16
N SER A 97 -0.04 9.09 -0.36
CA SER A 97 0.58 10.22 0.33
C SER A 97 2.08 10.15 0.23
N ILE A 98 2.73 11.27 -0.04
CA ILE A 98 4.18 11.40 -0.08
C ILE A 98 4.60 12.76 0.49
N TRP A 99 5.68 12.77 1.26
CA TRP A 99 6.36 13.98 1.65
C TRP A 99 7.50 14.29 0.68
N MET A 100 7.65 15.55 0.33
CA MET A 100 8.65 16.01 -0.63
C MET A 100 9.38 17.23 -0.09
N TYR A 101 10.68 17.29 -0.36
CA TYR A 101 11.52 18.47 -0.23
C TYR A 101 12.18 18.74 -1.57
N VAL A 102 11.80 19.81 -2.23
CA VAL A 102 12.29 20.15 -3.57
C VAL A 102 13.26 21.33 -3.46
N ASN A 103 14.49 21.12 -3.91
CA ASN A 103 15.46 22.21 -4.00
C ASN A 103 15.04 23.22 -5.07
N ASN A 104 15.46 24.47 -4.92
CA ASN A 104 15.18 25.52 -5.89
C ASN A 104 16.11 25.35 -7.13
N ASP A 105 15.88 24.25 -7.85
CA ASP A 105 16.57 23.93 -9.09
C ASP A 105 15.53 23.97 -10.23
N ARG A 106 15.50 25.09 -10.96
CA ARG A 106 14.47 25.38 -11.97
C ARG A 106 14.90 25.13 -13.39
N ASP A 107 16.18 24.83 -13.61
CA ASP A 107 16.73 24.80 -14.97
C ASP A 107 16.71 23.39 -15.56
N HIS A 108 15.50 22.89 -15.77
CA HIS A 108 15.27 21.57 -16.36
C HIS A 108 14.33 21.64 -17.56
N ASP A 109 14.77 21.08 -18.67
CA ASP A 109 13.99 20.97 -19.90
C ASP A 109 12.99 19.80 -19.90
N LYS A 110 13.00 18.97 -18.85
CA LYS A 110 12.23 17.72 -18.78
C LYS A 110 11.42 17.63 -17.50
N TYR A 111 10.30 16.91 -17.57
CA TYR A 111 9.59 16.48 -16.37
C TYR A 111 10.48 15.58 -15.53
N ARG A 112 10.50 15.82 -14.23
CA ARG A 112 11.30 15.06 -13.26
C ARG A 112 10.37 14.15 -12.47
N HIS A 113 10.67 12.86 -12.53
CA HIS A 113 9.84 11.84 -11.93
C HIS A 113 9.93 11.86 -10.40
N VAL A 114 8.78 11.89 -9.74
CA VAL A 114 8.67 11.73 -8.28
C VAL A 114 8.33 10.29 -7.95
N PHE A 115 7.13 9.84 -8.28
CA PHE A 115 6.75 8.44 -8.19
C PHE A 115 5.69 8.09 -9.24
N SER A 116 5.62 6.82 -9.61
CA SER A 116 4.55 6.30 -10.45
C SER A 116 4.26 4.83 -10.13
N LYS A 117 3.03 4.42 -10.42
CA LYS A 117 2.63 3.01 -10.45
C LYS A 117 2.37 2.60 -11.89
N GLY A 118 3.15 1.65 -12.40
CA GLY A 118 3.07 1.20 -13.78
C GLY A 118 4.38 0.66 -14.33
N ASN A 119 4.37 0.10 -15.54
CA ASN A 119 5.56 -0.43 -16.19
C ASN A 119 6.40 0.66 -16.85
N PRO A 120 7.69 0.85 -16.49
CA PRO A 120 8.55 1.87 -17.04
C PRO A 120 9.08 1.54 -18.44
N GLU A 121 9.08 0.29 -18.87
CA GLU A 121 9.76 -0.14 -20.11
C GLU A 121 9.12 0.40 -21.38
N GLN A 122 7.82 0.67 -21.38
CA GLN A 122 7.11 1.21 -22.54
C GLN A 122 7.30 2.72 -22.70
N TYR A 123 7.78 3.37 -21.69
CA TYR A 123 8.02 4.80 -21.62
C TYR A 123 9.07 5.32 -22.61
N ALA A 124 10.22 4.65 -22.69
CA ALA A 124 11.34 5.11 -23.47
C ALA A 124 11.05 5.22 -24.98
N LYS A 125 10.07 4.51 -25.50
CA LYS A 125 9.79 4.42 -26.94
C LYS A 125 8.92 5.55 -27.47
N LYS A 126 7.96 6.07 -26.71
CA LYS A 126 7.01 7.08 -27.22
C LYS A 126 7.50 8.51 -27.04
N TYR A 127 8.09 8.83 -25.89
CA TYR A 127 8.53 10.20 -25.59
C TYR A 127 10.00 10.48 -25.85
N ALA A 128 10.86 9.45 -25.93
CA ALA A 128 12.27 9.62 -26.28
C ALA A 128 12.50 9.84 -27.78
N SER A 129 11.58 9.37 -28.62
CA SER A 129 11.69 9.47 -30.08
C SER A 129 10.64 10.38 -30.73
N ASN A 130 9.77 11.02 -29.95
CA ASN A 130 8.67 11.78 -30.49
C ASN A 130 8.99 13.28 -30.52
N THR A 131 9.39 13.75 -31.70
CA THR A 131 9.47 15.17 -32.04
C THR A 131 8.09 15.88 -32.00
N ASP A 132 6.99 15.11 -31.94
CA ASP A 132 5.63 15.63 -32.03
C ASP A 132 5.06 16.11 -30.67
N SER A 133 5.73 15.81 -29.56
CA SER A 133 5.35 16.32 -28.23
C SER A 133 6.58 16.51 -27.35
N PRO A 134 7.49 17.43 -27.67
CA PRO A 134 8.67 17.72 -26.87
C PRO A 134 8.31 18.18 -25.45
N GLU A 135 7.09 18.69 -25.27
CA GLU A 135 6.58 19.23 -24.01
C GLU A 135 6.42 18.17 -22.90
N LYS A 136 6.42 16.88 -23.24
CA LYS A 136 6.22 15.78 -22.27
C LYS A 136 7.44 14.88 -22.07
N THR A 137 8.60 15.33 -22.47
CA THR A 137 9.83 14.57 -22.21
C THR A 137 10.02 14.37 -20.70
N GLY A 138 10.21 13.13 -20.27
CA GLY A 138 10.39 12.78 -18.87
C GLY A 138 9.14 12.14 -18.19
N VAL A 139 7.99 12.18 -18.84
CA VAL A 139 6.75 11.57 -18.34
C VAL A 139 6.64 10.10 -18.75
N MET A 140 6.21 9.23 -17.86
CA MET A 140 5.95 7.80 -18.14
C MET A 140 4.76 7.61 -19.07
N TYR A 141 4.83 6.60 -19.94
CA TYR A 141 3.73 6.26 -20.84
C TYR A 141 3.73 4.76 -21.16
N PRO A 142 2.58 4.09 -21.25
CA PRO A 142 1.21 4.60 -21.05
C PRO A 142 0.72 4.53 -19.59
N ASN A 143 1.53 4.03 -18.67
CA ASN A 143 1.09 3.61 -17.34
C ASN A 143 1.41 4.66 -16.28
N ASN A 144 0.36 5.37 -15.83
CA ASN A 144 0.37 6.31 -14.70
C ASN A 144 -0.88 6.08 -13.83
N ALA A 145 -0.75 5.25 -12.80
CA ALA A 145 -1.90 4.93 -11.95
C ALA A 145 -1.58 5.00 -10.44
N PRO A 146 -1.20 6.19 -9.91
CA PRO A 146 -0.90 7.49 -10.53
C PRO A 146 0.55 7.64 -11.01
N GLY A 147 0.85 8.79 -11.67
CA GLY A 147 2.20 9.30 -11.90
C GLY A 147 2.30 10.75 -11.44
N LEU A 148 3.31 11.07 -10.62
CA LEU A 148 3.58 12.40 -10.11
C LEU A 148 4.93 12.89 -10.59
N TYR A 149 4.97 14.11 -11.14
CA TYR A 149 6.14 14.70 -11.78
C TYR A 149 6.30 16.16 -11.38
N LEU A 150 7.55 16.64 -11.33
CA LEU A 150 7.85 18.06 -11.29
C LEU A 150 7.89 18.60 -12.72
N SER A 151 7.21 19.71 -12.98
CA SER A 151 7.14 20.35 -14.30
C SER A 151 8.47 21.03 -14.66
N PRO A 152 8.83 21.06 -15.96
CA PRO A 152 9.97 21.83 -16.43
C PRO A 152 9.65 23.33 -16.35
N HIS A 153 10.66 24.16 -16.06
CA HIS A 153 10.61 25.63 -16.04
C HIS A 153 9.52 26.28 -15.17
N LYS A 154 8.67 25.47 -14.52
CA LYS A 154 7.57 25.90 -13.66
C LYS A 154 7.74 25.35 -12.25
N ASN A 155 7.25 26.11 -11.29
CA ASN A 155 7.13 25.67 -9.91
C ASN A 155 5.79 24.96 -9.70
N SER A 156 5.59 23.83 -10.37
CA SER A 156 4.36 23.07 -10.34
C SER A 156 4.62 21.55 -10.37
N LEU A 157 3.61 20.80 -9.92
CA LEU A 157 3.55 19.35 -10.08
C LEU A 157 2.56 19.01 -11.19
N LEU A 158 2.91 18.01 -11.97
CA LEU A 158 2.01 17.34 -12.90
C LEU A 158 1.61 16.00 -12.32
N LEU A 159 0.33 15.82 -12.09
CA LEU A 159 -0.28 14.53 -11.73
C LEU A 159 -0.96 13.96 -12.97
N ILE A 160 -0.63 12.72 -13.30
CA ILE A 160 -1.26 11.97 -14.39
C ILE A 160 -1.99 10.76 -13.81
N MET A 161 -3.20 10.51 -14.31
CA MET A 161 -4.01 9.36 -13.93
C MET A 161 -4.56 8.66 -15.18
N ASN A 162 -4.29 7.35 -15.29
CA ASN A 162 -4.94 6.55 -16.32
C ASN A 162 -6.40 6.30 -15.95
N SER A 163 -7.32 6.66 -16.84
CA SER A 163 -8.72 6.29 -16.76
C SER A 163 -9.11 5.31 -17.88
N PHE A 164 -10.33 4.77 -17.88
CA PHE A 164 -10.75 3.81 -18.91
C PHE A 164 -10.89 4.44 -20.30
N GLU A 165 -11.24 5.72 -20.34
CA GLU A 165 -11.43 6.46 -21.61
C GLU A 165 -10.17 7.21 -22.01
N THR A 166 -9.46 7.81 -21.04
CA THR A 166 -8.29 8.63 -21.29
C THR A 166 -7.08 8.07 -20.56
N ILE A 167 -6.00 7.82 -21.27
CA ILE A 167 -4.78 7.22 -20.69
C ILE A 167 -4.02 8.25 -19.85
N ASP A 168 -4.11 9.52 -20.17
CA ASP A 168 -3.33 10.62 -19.61
C ASP A 168 -4.23 11.78 -19.17
N GLU A 169 -5.06 11.56 -18.16
CA GLU A 169 -5.76 12.67 -17.50
C GLU A 169 -4.78 13.43 -16.63
N GLU A 170 -4.51 14.67 -17.01
CA GLU A 170 -3.49 15.53 -16.43
C GLU A 170 -4.09 16.58 -15.48
N ILE A 171 -3.44 16.76 -14.34
CA ILE A 171 -3.79 17.78 -13.36
C ILE A 171 -2.53 18.52 -12.97
N GLU A 172 -2.47 19.81 -13.27
CA GLU A 172 -1.37 20.66 -12.86
C GLU A 172 -1.67 21.30 -11.50
N ILE A 173 -0.69 21.25 -10.59
CA ILE A 173 -0.74 21.78 -9.24
C ILE A 173 0.33 22.86 -9.15
N ASP A 174 -0.07 24.12 -9.19
CA ASP A 174 0.82 25.26 -9.23
C ASP A 174 1.33 25.66 -7.83
N ASN A 175 2.41 26.42 -7.81
CA ASN A 175 2.95 27.09 -6.62
C ASN A 175 3.34 26.14 -5.50
N ILE A 176 4.10 25.08 -5.83
CA ILE A 176 4.64 24.18 -4.80
C ILE A 176 5.68 24.88 -3.93
N PRO A 177 5.78 24.57 -2.64
CA PRO A 177 6.85 25.06 -1.78
C PRO A 177 8.22 24.57 -2.24
N LEU A 178 9.21 25.48 -2.29
CA LEU A 178 10.60 25.13 -2.57
C LEU A 178 11.42 25.30 -1.28
N ASN A 179 12.47 24.47 -1.14
CA ASN A 179 13.37 24.44 0.01
C ASN A 179 12.63 24.26 1.35
N LYS A 180 11.48 23.59 1.32
CA LYS A 180 10.67 23.25 2.48
C LYS A 180 10.01 21.90 2.26
N TRP A 181 9.81 21.15 3.33
CA TRP A 181 8.99 19.95 3.32
C TRP A 181 7.52 20.30 3.08
N PHE A 182 6.89 19.58 2.20
CA PHE A 182 5.46 19.61 1.99
C PHE A 182 4.92 18.23 1.67
N ASN A 183 3.68 18.01 2.01
CA ASN A 183 2.99 16.75 1.76
C ASN A 183 2.04 16.87 0.57
N VAL A 184 1.99 15.83 -0.24
CA VAL A 184 1.02 15.68 -1.33
C VAL A 184 0.19 14.44 -1.06
N VAL A 185 -1.14 14.59 -0.94
CA VAL A 185 -2.08 13.47 -0.87
C VAL A 185 -2.92 13.45 -2.14
N ILE A 186 -2.93 12.30 -2.82
CA ILE A 186 -3.74 12.05 -4.01
C ILE A 186 -4.84 11.09 -3.59
N ARG A 187 -6.05 11.59 -3.48
CA ARG A 187 -7.22 10.81 -3.08
C ARG A 187 -8.16 10.62 -4.27
N VAL A 188 -8.47 9.37 -4.56
CA VAL A 188 -9.48 9.01 -5.56
C VAL A 188 -10.70 8.45 -4.86
N LYS A 189 -11.86 8.97 -5.24
CA LYS A 189 -13.15 8.46 -4.82
C LYS A 189 -14.04 8.35 -6.06
N ASN A 190 -14.14 7.15 -6.60
CA ASN A 190 -14.84 6.85 -7.85
C ASN A 190 -14.23 7.65 -9.02
N LYS A 191 -14.91 8.69 -9.51
CA LYS A 191 -14.41 9.62 -10.54
C LYS A 191 -13.82 10.90 -9.98
N SER A 192 -14.01 11.19 -8.70
CA SER A 192 -13.45 12.38 -8.07
C SER A 192 -12.00 12.12 -7.68
N LEU A 193 -11.12 12.96 -8.21
CA LEU A 193 -9.70 12.98 -7.85
C LEU A 193 -9.42 14.30 -7.15
N ASP A 194 -9.04 14.20 -5.87
CA ASP A 194 -8.68 15.33 -5.03
C ASP A 194 -7.18 15.29 -4.72
N VAL A 195 -6.52 16.41 -4.87
CA VAL A 195 -5.13 16.61 -4.47
C VAL A 195 -5.07 17.55 -3.30
N PHE A 196 -4.49 17.08 -2.20
CA PHE A 196 -4.22 17.89 -1.03
C PHE A 196 -2.74 18.27 -1.02
N MET A 197 -2.46 19.49 -0.65
CA MET A 197 -1.12 19.95 -0.32
C MET A 197 -1.12 20.46 1.12
N ASN A 198 -0.28 19.88 1.96
CA ASN A 198 -0.23 20.19 3.39
C ASN A 198 -1.61 20.14 4.08
N GLY A 199 -2.40 19.12 3.74
CA GLY A 199 -3.72 18.91 4.33
C GLY A 199 -4.86 19.72 3.71
N ILE A 200 -4.59 20.64 2.79
CA ILE A 200 -5.59 21.49 2.15
C ILE A 200 -5.85 21.00 0.72
N ILE A 201 -7.13 20.89 0.32
CA ILE A 201 -7.48 20.54 -1.05
C ILE A 201 -7.02 21.69 -1.97
N THR A 202 -6.02 21.41 -2.80
CA THR A 202 -5.47 22.39 -3.75
C THR A 202 -6.12 22.27 -5.11
N LYS A 203 -6.42 21.04 -5.54
CA LYS A 203 -7.11 20.76 -6.80
C LYS A 203 -8.13 19.65 -6.58
N SER A 204 -9.26 19.74 -7.26
CA SER A 204 -10.27 18.69 -7.35
C SER A 204 -10.72 18.59 -8.80
N ARG A 205 -10.76 17.38 -9.34
CA ARG A 205 -11.15 17.12 -10.72
C ARG A 205 -12.06 15.91 -10.80
N GLN A 206 -13.08 16.03 -11.65
CA GLN A 206 -13.87 14.89 -12.08
C GLN A 206 -13.18 14.26 -13.31
N LEU A 207 -12.77 13.01 -13.17
CA LEU A 207 -12.22 12.21 -14.26
C LEU A 207 -13.37 11.85 -15.25
N ALA A 208 -13.03 11.69 -16.52
CA ALA A 208 -14.00 11.28 -17.55
C ALA A 208 -14.64 9.93 -17.20
N THR A 209 -13.80 8.96 -16.82
CA THR A 209 -14.21 7.62 -16.34
C THR A 209 -13.45 7.27 -15.06
N PRO A 210 -13.85 6.22 -14.33
CA PRO A 210 -13.08 5.74 -13.19
C PRO A 210 -11.62 5.41 -13.59
N PRO A 211 -10.64 5.61 -12.70
CA PRO A 211 -9.25 5.26 -12.99
C PRO A 211 -9.08 3.74 -13.16
N LYS A 212 -8.10 3.36 -13.96
CA LYS A 212 -7.70 1.97 -14.15
C LYS A 212 -6.92 1.46 -12.96
N GLN A 213 -7.25 0.25 -12.51
CA GLN A 213 -6.42 -0.48 -11.57
C GLN A 213 -5.12 -0.92 -12.28
N ASN A 214 -3.98 -0.63 -11.68
CA ASN A 214 -2.68 -1.08 -12.16
C ASN A 214 -2.04 -2.04 -11.15
N TYR A 215 -1.43 -3.13 -11.62
CA TYR A 215 -0.82 -4.18 -10.80
C TYR A 215 0.70 -4.22 -10.90
N ASP A 216 1.29 -3.35 -11.75
CA ASP A 216 2.74 -3.26 -11.92
C ASP A 216 3.42 -2.63 -10.69
N LYS A 217 4.75 -2.61 -10.71
CA LYS A 217 5.60 -2.04 -9.66
C LYS A 217 5.31 -0.56 -9.40
N VAL A 218 5.67 -0.12 -8.22
CA VAL A 218 5.75 1.30 -7.87
C VAL A 218 7.20 1.73 -8.00
N PHE A 219 7.43 2.84 -8.68
CA PHE A 219 8.76 3.41 -8.90
C PHE A 219 8.86 4.79 -8.27
N LEU A 220 10.01 5.06 -7.68
CA LEU A 220 10.46 6.37 -7.23
C LEU A 220 11.64 6.83 -8.06
N HIS A 221 11.70 8.13 -8.34
CA HIS A 221 12.86 8.85 -8.86
C HIS A 221 13.49 8.23 -10.13
N LEU A 222 12.66 7.73 -11.05
CA LEU A 222 13.12 7.26 -12.35
C LEU A 222 13.86 8.38 -13.11
N ASN A 223 14.81 7.99 -13.96
CA ASN A 223 15.57 8.91 -14.80
C ASN A 223 16.28 10.02 -14.02
N ASN A 224 16.92 9.68 -12.91
CA ASN A 224 17.60 10.59 -12.00
C ASN A 224 16.66 11.57 -11.25
N GLY A 225 15.36 11.29 -11.27
CA GLY A 225 14.36 11.96 -10.46
C GLY A 225 14.48 13.49 -10.37
N PHE A 226 14.67 14.03 -9.16
CA PHE A 226 14.74 15.47 -8.92
C PHE A 226 15.75 15.84 -7.81
N SER A 227 16.20 17.09 -7.80
CA SER A 227 17.03 17.63 -6.73
C SER A 227 16.20 17.86 -5.47
N GLY A 228 16.48 17.08 -4.42
CA GLY A 228 15.74 17.12 -3.17
C GLY A 228 15.61 15.76 -2.51
N TYR A 229 14.53 15.57 -1.77
CA TYR A 229 14.27 14.36 -1.00
C TYR A 229 12.80 13.98 -1.04
N SER A 230 12.50 12.67 -0.96
CA SER A 230 11.18 12.13 -0.68
C SER A 230 11.16 11.41 0.65
N SER A 231 10.03 11.46 1.36
CA SER A 231 9.84 10.77 2.63
C SER A 231 8.44 10.16 2.72
N ASN A 232 8.35 9.00 3.38
CA ASN A 232 7.08 8.37 3.75
C ASN A 232 6.09 8.21 2.59
N LEU A 233 6.38 7.33 1.63
CA LEU A 233 5.37 6.95 0.63
C LEU A 233 4.38 5.96 1.22
N TRP A 234 3.12 6.37 1.32
CA TRP A 234 2.07 5.59 1.93
C TRP A 234 0.89 5.41 0.97
N TYR A 235 0.31 4.23 0.97
CA TYR A 235 -0.87 3.88 0.19
C TYR A 235 -2.02 3.45 1.11
N TRP A 236 -3.25 3.74 0.70
CA TRP A 236 -4.49 3.19 1.27
C TRP A 236 -5.35 2.68 0.14
N ASN A 237 -5.92 1.50 0.31
CA ASN A 237 -6.84 0.90 -0.66
C ASN A 237 -8.24 1.53 -0.67
N HIS A 238 -8.45 2.62 0.06
CA HIS A 238 -9.70 3.38 0.16
C HIS A 238 -9.43 4.89 0.19
N ALA A 239 -10.48 5.69 -0.01
CA ALA A 239 -10.41 7.14 0.11
C ALA A 239 -10.38 7.54 1.59
N VAL A 240 -9.22 8.04 2.05
CA VAL A 240 -9.05 8.46 3.45
C VAL A 240 -9.88 9.69 3.79
N GLY A 241 -10.33 9.76 5.05
CA GLY A 241 -11.02 10.92 5.58
C GLY A 241 -10.08 12.08 5.90
N THR A 242 -10.65 13.27 6.14
CA THR A 242 -9.88 14.47 6.50
C THR A 242 -9.08 14.28 7.79
N SER A 243 -9.60 13.55 8.76
CA SER A 243 -8.89 13.24 10.01
C SER A 243 -7.57 12.48 9.75
N THR A 244 -7.59 11.51 8.83
CA THR A 244 -6.37 10.78 8.44
C THR A 244 -5.37 11.71 7.75
N VAL A 245 -5.86 12.59 6.87
CA VAL A 245 -5.01 13.59 6.22
C VAL A 245 -4.37 14.51 7.26
N THR A 246 -5.14 15.00 8.24
CA THR A 246 -4.61 15.81 9.35
C THR A 246 -3.54 15.05 10.13
N ASN A 247 -3.79 13.79 10.49
CA ASN A 247 -2.81 12.97 11.21
C ASN A 247 -1.50 12.78 10.42
N ILE A 248 -1.56 12.66 9.09
CA ILE A 248 -0.37 12.59 8.23
C ILE A 248 0.45 13.89 8.32
N ILE A 249 -0.23 15.03 8.30
CA ILE A 249 0.42 16.34 8.38
C ILE A 249 1.02 16.57 9.77
N ASP A 250 0.30 16.23 10.82
CA ASP A 250 0.75 16.39 12.21
C ASP A 250 1.96 15.49 12.53
N ALA A 251 2.02 14.30 11.92
CA ALA A 251 3.17 13.41 12.04
C ALA A 251 4.43 13.95 11.34
N GLY A 252 4.26 14.74 10.29
CA GLY A 252 5.37 15.32 9.52
C GLY A 252 6.17 14.31 8.68
N PRO A 253 7.25 14.79 8.01
CA PRO A 253 8.18 13.94 7.29
C PRO A 253 9.11 13.23 8.26
N ASP A 254 9.48 12.00 7.96
CA ASP A 254 10.59 11.33 8.61
C ASP A 254 11.88 11.70 7.88
N THR A 255 12.77 12.41 8.57
CA THR A 255 14.03 12.90 8.00
C THR A 255 15.22 11.97 8.26
N THR A 256 14.98 10.78 8.77
CA THR A 256 16.01 9.76 8.94
C THR A 256 16.44 9.26 7.57
N LEU A 257 17.71 9.41 7.20
CA LEU A 257 18.23 8.91 5.92
C LEU A 257 18.14 7.39 5.91
N THR A 258 17.32 6.90 5.00
CA THR A 258 17.23 5.46 4.73
C THR A 258 18.19 5.18 3.57
N GLY A 259 19.32 4.56 3.84
CA GLY A 259 20.26 4.16 2.78
C GLY A 259 19.61 3.15 1.84
N GLY A 260 19.66 3.46 0.57
CA GLY A 260 19.21 2.73 -0.62
C GLY A 260 18.38 1.46 -0.45
N ALA A 261 17.21 1.46 -1.07
CA ALA A 261 16.45 0.29 -1.52
C ALA A 261 16.09 -0.81 -0.49
N THR A 262 15.99 -0.50 0.78
CA THR A 262 15.27 -1.37 1.69
C THR A 262 13.90 -0.77 1.94
N ALA A 263 12.88 -1.30 1.25
CA ALA A 263 11.55 -1.28 1.82
C ALA A 263 11.71 -1.60 3.30
N ASP A 264 11.05 -0.82 4.17
CA ASP A 264 11.12 -1.07 5.62
C ASP A 264 10.69 -2.51 5.88
N THR A 265 11.67 -3.42 5.87
CA THR A 265 11.51 -4.85 6.14
C THR A 265 11.54 -5.11 7.64
N SER A 266 11.61 -4.05 8.46
CA SER A 266 11.33 -4.19 9.87
C SER A 266 9.84 -4.53 9.99
N SER A 267 9.57 -5.82 9.96
CA SER A 267 8.24 -6.34 10.25
C SER A 267 7.80 -5.79 11.60
N ASP A 268 6.61 -5.20 11.65
CA ASP A 268 6.01 -4.73 12.90
C ASP A 268 6.18 -5.81 13.97
N TYR A 269 6.64 -5.41 15.16
CA TYR A 269 6.80 -6.29 16.31
C TYR A 269 5.55 -7.16 16.49
N LEU A 270 5.72 -8.48 16.53
CA LEU A 270 4.67 -9.50 16.55
C LEU A 270 3.90 -9.70 15.21
N SER A 271 4.33 -9.10 14.09
CA SER A 271 3.81 -9.54 12.78
C SER A 271 4.29 -10.96 12.46
N SER A 272 3.54 -11.69 11.64
CA SER A 272 3.98 -13.01 11.17
C SER A 272 5.34 -12.96 10.45
N LYS A 273 5.63 -11.89 9.75
CA LYS A 273 6.93 -11.63 9.10
C LYS A 273 8.05 -11.53 10.14
N TRP A 274 7.81 -10.90 11.30
CA TRP A 274 8.77 -10.82 12.39
C TRP A 274 9.06 -12.19 12.99
N TYR A 275 8.02 -13.04 13.16
CA TYR A 275 8.15 -14.37 13.74
C TYR A 275 8.96 -15.33 12.84
N PHE A 276 8.85 -15.18 11.54
CA PHE A 276 9.51 -16.04 10.54
C PHE A 276 10.77 -15.42 9.92
N ALA A 277 11.07 -14.14 10.17
CA ALA A 277 12.24 -13.46 9.63
C ALA A 277 13.59 -14.07 10.04
N GLY A 278 13.61 -14.82 11.16
CA GLY A 278 14.82 -15.55 11.61
C GLY A 278 14.95 -16.99 11.10
N GLN A 279 13.97 -17.52 10.39
CA GLN A 279 14.00 -18.92 9.94
C GLN A 279 14.51 -19.08 8.49
N GLY A 280 14.59 -18.01 7.71
CA GLY A 280 15.08 -18.04 6.33
C GLY A 280 16.56 -18.44 6.21
N ASP A 281 17.38 -18.11 7.18
CA ASP A 281 18.82 -18.41 7.17
C ASP A 281 19.16 -19.83 7.65
N MET A 282 18.24 -20.53 8.30
CA MET A 282 18.49 -21.91 8.77
C MET A 282 18.31 -22.98 7.68
N PHE A 283 17.71 -22.64 6.55
CA PHE A 283 17.44 -23.59 5.46
C PHE A 283 18.30 -23.38 4.21
N ASN A 284 19.30 -22.52 4.25
CA ASN A 284 20.22 -22.34 3.13
C ASN A 284 21.66 -22.72 3.53
N PRO A 285 22.03 -24.03 3.53
CA PRO A 285 23.38 -24.49 3.84
C PRO A 285 24.29 -24.37 2.60
N THR A 286 24.46 -23.20 2.01
CA THR A 286 25.47 -22.93 0.97
C THR A 286 26.51 -21.93 1.48
N GLY A 287 27.26 -22.37 2.47
CA GLY A 287 28.43 -21.71 3.01
C GLY A 287 29.63 -22.66 3.13
N PHE A 288 29.95 -23.39 2.05
CA PHE A 288 31.23 -24.03 1.88
C PHE A 288 31.70 -23.82 0.46
N SER A 289 32.54 -22.82 0.27
CA SER A 289 33.51 -22.74 -0.81
C SER A 289 34.88 -22.57 -0.17
N GLY A 290 35.68 -23.64 -0.32
CA GLY A 290 37.08 -23.62 -0.06
C GLY A 290 37.86 -22.78 -1.08
#